data_21f23b4008df5b5af9a6163bed898dd2
#
_entry.id   21f23b4008df5b5af9a6163bed898dd2
#
_cell.length_a   1.000
_cell.length_b   1.000
_cell.length_c   1.000
_cell.angle_alpha   90.00
_cell.angle_beta   90.00
_cell.angle_gamma   90.00
#
_symmetry.space_group_name_H-M   'P 1'
#
loop_
_entity.id
_entity.type
_entity.pdbx_description
1 polymer ?
#
loop_
_entity_poly.entity_id
_entity_poly.type
_entity_poly.pdbx_seq_one_letter_code
_entity_poly.pdbx_strand_id
1 'polypeptide(L)'
;MSTDKAKHHVLPPTKFGLIQITRQRVKPEMNIDTQESCPMCSGKGKIDSSLLLVDQIETKLHNLSETTKGNIHISTHPFVASYINKKEGWFSSSISKEWSNKFDRRITISADERLHLLQYTVVK
;
A
#
# COMPACT_ATOMS: atom_id res chain seq x y z
N MET A 1 -26.38 -5.61 46.38
CA MET A 1 -25.04 -4.99 46.09
C MET A 1 -23.93 -5.48 47.02
N SER A 2 -24.21 -6.23 48.04
CA SER A 2 -23.18 -6.80 48.95
C SER A 2 -22.22 -7.78 48.27
N THR A 3 -22.57 -8.34 47.12
CA THR A 3 -21.75 -9.30 46.37
C THR A 3 -20.89 -8.68 45.28
N ASP A 4 -21.04 -7.36 45.06
CA ASP A 4 -20.27 -6.64 44.02
C ASP A 4 -18.89 -6.24 44.56
N LYS A 5 -17.82 -6.74 43.90
CA LYS A 5 -16.43 -6.43 44.28
C LYS A 5 -16.00 -5.02 43.85
N ALA A 6 -16.79 -4.33 43.03
CA ALA A 6 -16.49 -2.97 42.60
C ALA A 6 -16.86 -1.97 43.70
N LYS A 7 -16.01 -1.00 43.94
CA LYS A 7 -16.33 0.14 44.82
C LYS A 7 -17.54 0.87 44.25
N HIS A 8 -18.57 1.00 45.07
CA HIS A 8 -19.78 1.70 44.72
C HIS A 8 -20.18 2.64 45.86
N HIS A 9 -20.85 3.71 45.52
CA HIS A 9 -21.39 4.68 46.48
C HIS A 9 -22.83 4.95 46.12
N VAL A 10 -23.71 4.84 47.10
CA VAL A 10 -25.15 5.10 46.94
C VAL A 10 -25.47 6.30 47.78
N LEU A 11 -25.97 7.34 47.13
CA LEU A 11 -26.44 8.55 47.84
C LEU A 11 -27.91 8.40 48.23
N PRO A 12 -28.33 9.01 49.36
CA PRO A 12 -29.72 8.99 49.74
C PRO A 12 -30.61 9.67 48.70
N PRO A 13 -31.89 9.32 48.62
CA PRO A 13 -32.80 9.87 47.64
C PRO A 13 -32.94 11.40 47.82
N THR A 14 -32.94 12.10 46.71
CA THR A 14 -33.18 13.55 46.69
C THR A 14 -34.62 13.88 46.98
N LYS A 15 -34.93 15.13 47.25
CA LYS A 15 -36.33 15.64 47.43
C LYS A 15 -37.22 15.37 46.21
N PHE A 16 -36.62 15.09 45.02
CA PHE A 16 -37.30 14.74 43.78
C PHE A 16 -37.44 13.26 43.56
N GLY A 17 -37.06 12.44 44.54
CA GLY A 17 -37.15 10.95 44.41
C GLY A 17 -36.06 10.33 43.57
N LEU A 18 -34.99 11.03 43.24
CA LEU A 18 -33.83 10.51 42.46
C LEU A 18 -32.82 9.84 43.39
N ILE A 19 -32.33 8.69 42.99
CA ILE A 19 -31.22 7.96 43.67
C ILE A 19 -30.01 7.99 42.75
N GLN A 20 -28.88 8.43 43.29
CA GLN A 20 -27.61 8.42 42.56
C GLN A 20 -26.76 7.26 43.05
N ILE A 21 -26.32 6.42 42.09
CA ILE A 21 -25.42 5.30 42.32
C ILE A 21 -24.18 5.52 41.46
N THR A 22 -23.01 5.55 42.10
CA THR A 22 -21.72 5.57 41.40
C THR A 22 -21.04 4.23 41.55
N ARG A 23 -20.39 3.72 40.49
CA ARG A 23 -19.67 2.46 40.52
C ARG A 23 -18.33 2.62 39.82
N GLN A 24 -17.26 2.16 40.47
CA GLN A 24 -15.95 2.18 39.87
C GLN A 24 -15.80 1.00 38.91
N ARG A 25 -15.26 1.26 37.71
CA ARG A 25 -14.93 0.19 36.76
C ARG A 25 -13.71 -0.58 37.29
N VAL A 26 -13.84 -1.89 37.45
CA VAL A 26 -12.78 -2.76 38.02
C VAL A 26 -11.88 -3.34 36.91
N LYS A 27 -12.42 -3.52 35.69
CA LYS A 27 -11.64 -4.05 34.57
C LYS A 27 -11.06 -2.91 33.74
N PRO A 28 -9.78 -2.99 33.37
CA PRO A 28 -9.20 -2.05 32.43
C PRO A 28 -9.99 -2.06 31.12
N GLU A 29 -10.04 -0.94 30.43
CA GLU A 29 -10.63 -0.85 29.11
C GLU A 29 -9.78 -1.71 28.15
N MET A 30 -10.40 -2.71 27.54
CA MET A 30 -9.73 -3.50 26.49
C MET A 30 -9.85 -2.72 25.19
N ASN A 31 -8.76 -2.09 24.79
CA ASN A 31 -8.67 -1.45 23.49
C ASN A 31 -8.02 -2.45 22.52
N ILE A 32 -8.85 -3.07 21.70
CA ILE A 32 -8.36 -3.99 20.65
C ILE A 32 -8.14 -3.13 19.41
N ASP A 33 -6.89 -2.87 19.09
CA ASP A 33 -6.53 -2.26 17.82
C ASP A 33 -6.53 -3.35 16.75
N THR A 34 -7.48 -3.28 15.82
CA THR A 34 -7.62 -4.20 14.68
C THR A 34 -7.03 -3.61 13.39
N GLN A 35 -6.35 -2.44 13.48
CA GLN A 35 -5.76 -1.80 12.33
C GLN A 35 -4.41 -2.43 11.99
N GLU A 36 -4.24 -2.77 10.73
CA GLU A 36 -2.96 -3.21 10.18
C GLU A 36 -2.26 -2.05 9.47
N SER A 37 -0.92 -2.09 9.48
CA SER A 37 -0.14 -1.11 8.72
C SER A 37 -0.44 -1.24 7.23
N CYS A 38 -0.72 -0.13 6.55
CA CYS A 38 -0.93 -0.13 5.11
C CYS A 38 0.30 -0.71 4.39
N PRO A 39 0.16 -1.81 3.61
CA PRO A 39 1.30 -2.45 2.94
C PRO A 39 1.96 -1.55 1.89
N MET A 40 1.23 -0.55 1.35
CA MET A 40 1.76 0.40 0.37
C MET A 40 2.78 1.37 0.96
N CYS A 41 2.49 1.93 2.13
CA CYS A 41 3.32 2.98 2.73
C CYS A 41 3.94 2.56 4.08
N SER A 42 3.69 1.33 4.54
CA SER A 42 4.14 0.81 5.84
C SER A 42 3.81 1.77 7.00
N GLY A 43 2.63 2.39 6.95
CA GLY A 43 2.16 3.33 7.96
C GLY A 43 2.64 4.78 7.79
N LYS A 44 3.48 5.09 6.79
CA LYS A 44 4.02 6.45 6.58
C LYS A 44 3.00 7.45 6.01
N GLY A 45 1.87 6.98 5.44
CA GLY A 45 0.85 7.82 4.79
C GLY A 45 1.30 8.49 3.49
N LYS A 46 2.52 8.25 3.04
CA LYS A 46 3.11 8.78 1.80
C LYS A 46 3.82 7.66 1.06
N ILE A 47 3.79 7.70 -0.27
CA ILE A 47 4.53 6.80 -1.16
C ILE A 47 5.39 7.65 -2.11
N ASP A 48 6.45 7.07 -2.63
CA ASP A 48 7.29 7.70 -3.63
C ASP A 48 6.51 7.93 -4.94
N SER A 49 6.97 8.89 -5.74
CA SER A 49 6.32 9.18 -7.03
C SER A 49 6.47 7.98 -7.98
N SER A 50 5.40 7.61 -8.66
CA SER A 50 5.43 6.58 -9.71
C SER A 50 6.32 6.95 -10.90
N LEU A 51 6.64 8.24 -11.08
CA LEU A 51 7.60 8.70 -12.09
C LEU A 51 8.99 8.18 -11.80
N LEU A 52 9.42 8.18 -10.52
CA LEU A 52 10.71 7.63 -10.11
C LEU A 52 10.80 6.13 -10.36
N LEU A 53 9.69 5.42 -10.34
CA LEU A 53 9.66 3.99 -10.66
C LEU A 53 10.04 3.72 -12.12
N VAL A 54 9.57 4.54 -13.05
CA VAL A 54 9.90 4.42 -14.48
C VAL A 54 11.41 4.58 -14.69
N ASP A 55 12.01 5.58 -14.06
CA ASP A 55 13.47 5.82 -14.11
C ASP A 55 14.26 4.66 -13.47
N GLN A 56 13.76 4.11 -12.36
CA GLN A 56 14.37 2.94 -11.72
C GLN A 56 14.32 1.70 -12.64
N ILE A 57 13.20 1.47 -13.31
CA ILE A 57 13.06 0.37 -14.28
C ILE A 57 14.02 0.58 -15.44
N GLU A 58 14.14 1.80 -15.98
CA GLU A 58 15.05 2.11 -17.08
C GLU A 58 16.50 1.88 -16.69
N THR A 59 16.90 2.35 -15.50
CA THR A 59 18.25 2.10 -14.95
C THR A 59 18.53 0.60 -14.80
N LYS A 60 17.54 -0.15 -14.33
CA LYS A 60 17.65 -1.62 -14.20
C LYS A 60 17.79 -2.29 -15.56
N LEU A 61 17.03 -1.84 -16.56
CA LEU A 61 17.13 -2.33 -17.94
C LEU A 61 18.52 -2.05 -18.53
N HIS A 62 19.07 -0.87 -18.30
CA HIS A 62 20.42 -0.52 -18.73
C HIS A 62 21.45 -1.51 -18.17
N ASN A 63 21.45 -1.73 -16.87
CA ASN A 63 22.38 -2.66 -16.22
C ASN A 63 22.21 -4.12 -16.70
N LEU A 64 20.96 -4.52 -16.99
CA LEU A 64 20.68 -5.85 -17.53
C LEU A 64 21.07 -5.98 -19.01
N SER A 65 21.02 -4.88 -19.77
CA SER A 65 21.42 -4.87 -21.17
C SER A 65 22.92 -5.14 -21.36
N GLU A 66 23.73 -4.74 -20.41
CA GLU A 66 25.16 -5.02 -20.41
C GLU A 66 25.49 -6.47 -20.05
N THR A 67 24.69 -7.07 -19.18
CA THR A 67 25.04 -8.37 -18.56
C THR A 67 24.35 -9.57 -19.23
N THR A 68 23.22 -9.38 -19.91
CA THR A 68 22.40 -10.50 -20.42
C THR A 68 22.01 -10.28 -21.87
N LYS A 69 22.05 -11.34 -22.69
CA LYS A 69 21.51 -11.34 -24.07
C LYS A 69 20.18 -12.08 -24.05
N GLY A 70 19.05 -11.41 -24.34
CA GLY A 70 17.75 -12.07 -24.41
C GLY A 70 16.58 -11.08 -24.29
N ASN A 71 15.35 -11.61 -24.38
CA ASN A 71 14.14 -10.86 -24.18
C ASN A 71 13.96 -10.57 -22.69
N ILE A 72 13.43 -9.40 -22.36
CA ILE A 72 13.18 -9.01 -20.98
C ILE A 72 11.67 -8.89 -20.77
N HIS A 73 11.19 -9.55 -19.74
CA HIS A 73 9.80 -9.48 -19.31
C HIS A 73 9.71 -8.77 -17.96
N ILE A 74 8.90 -7.73 -17.89
CA ILE A 74 8.69 -6.93 -16.67
C ILE A 74 7.24 -7.05 -16.25
N SER A 75 7.02 -7.45 -15.01
CA SER A 75 5.69 -7.45 -14.39
C SER A 75 5.59 -6.30 -13.41
N THR A 76 4.55 -5.48 -13.54
CA THR A 76 4.28 -4.32 -12.68
C THR A 76 2.80 -4.26 -12.33
N HIS A 77 2.44 -3.43 -11.36
CA HIS A 77 1.04 -3.14 -11.06
C HIS A 77 0.29 -2.66 -12.33
N PRO A 78 -0.99 -3.03 -12.53
CA PRO A 78 -1.78 -2.71 -13.73
C PRO A 78 -1.78 -1.22 -14.10
N PHE A 79 -1.83 -0.34 -13.10
CA PHE A 79 -1.78 1.11 -13.31
C PHE A 79 -0.47 1.55 -13.97
N VAL A 80 0.68 1.04 -13.50
CA VAL A 80 2.01 1.34 -14.06
C VAL A 80 2.18 0.70 -15.43
N ALA A 81 1.75 -0.54 -15.60
CA ALA A 81 1.78 -1.25 -16.89
C ALA A 81 0.98 -0.50 -17.97
N SER A 82 -0.22 0.00 -17.62
CA SER A 82 -1.04 0.79 -18.53
C SER A 82 -0.38 2.11 -18.90
N TYR A 83 0.26 2.79 -17.95
CA TYR A 83 1.00 4.02 -18.19
C TYR A 83 2.17 3.82 -19.15
N ILE A 84 3.01 2.81 -18.92
CA ILE A 84 4.18 2.52 -19.76
C ILE A 84 3.78 2.05 -21.17
N ASN A 85 2.67 1.35 -21.31
CA ASN A 85 2.16 0.87 -22.61
C ASN A 85 1.29 1.89 -23.33
N LYS A 86 0.89 3.00 -22.66
CA LYS A 86 0.07 4.05 -23.25
C LYS A 86 0.82 4.76 -24.37
N LYS A 87 0.13 5.00 -25.47
CA LYS A 87 0.62 5.85 -26.56
C LYS A 87 0.09 7.28 -26.35
N GLU A 88 0.97 8.25 -26.28
CA GLU A 88 0.61 9.66 -26.17
C GLU A 88 0.46 10.30 -27.56
N GLY A 89 -0.58 9.95 -28.30
CA GLY A 89 -0.91 10.54 -29.59
C GLY A 89 -0.74 9.63 -30.81
N TRP A 90 -1.15 10.12 -31.98
CA TRP A 90 -1.19 9.35 -33.24
C TRP A 90 0.21 8.89 -33.71
N PHE A 91 1.24 9.69 -33.49
CA PHE A 91 2.62 9.44 -33.94
C PHE A 91 3.58 9.08 -32.79
N SER A 92 3.12 9.01 -31.56
CA SER A 92 3.97 8.73 -30.40
C SER A 92 4.10 7.23 -30.15
N SER A 93 5.31 6.80 -29.82
CA SER A 93 5.57 5.44 -29.38
C SER A 93 5.28 5.31 -27.88
N SER A 94 4.91 4.11 -27.43
CA SER A 94 4.82 3.85 -26.00
C SER A 94 6.23 3.76 -25.39
N ILE A 95 6.37 4.04 -24.09
CA ILE A 95 7.64 3.95 -23.37
C ILE A 95 8.26 2.55 -23.53
N SER A 96 7.44 1.50 -23.53
CA SER A 96 7.90 0.12 -23.75
C SER A 96 8.53 -0.09 -25.13
N LYS A 97 8.05 0.59 -26.16
CA LYS A 97 8.66 0.55 -27.51
C LYS A 97 9.95 1.37 -27.56
N GLU A 98 9.97 2.53 -26.92
CA GLU A 98 11.18 3.35 -26.84
C GLU A 98 12.32 2.60 -26.15
N TRP A 99 12.02 1.92 -25.05
CA TRP A 99 12.98 1.05 -24.38
C TRP A 99 13.42 -0.11 -25.26
N SER A 100 12.49 -0.74 -26.01
CA SER A 100 12.83 -1.85 -26.92
C SER A 100 13.78 -1.38 -28.03
N ASN A 101 13.58 -0.16 -28.58
CA ASN A 101 14.45 0.43 -29.57
C ASN A 101 15.79 0.90 -28.96
N LYS A 102 15.76 1.51 -27.77
CA LYS A 102 16.95 2.02 -27.08
C LYS A 102 17.93 0.91 -26.70
N PHE A 103 17.41 -0.21 -26.25
CA PHE A 103 18.21 -1.36 -25.78
C PHE A 103 18.39 -2.45 -26.84
N ASP A 104 17.85 -2.26 -28.05
CA ASP A 104 17.85 -3.22 -29.16
C ASP A 104 17.37 -4.62 -28.72
N ARG A 105 16.27 -4.65 -27.98
CA ARG A 105 15.72 -5.88 -27.37
C ARG A 105 14.22 -5.84 -27.25
N ARG A 106 13.62 -7.01 -27.29
CA ARG A 106 12.19 -7.14 -27.01
C ARG A 106 11.95 -7.00 -25.50
N ILE A 107 11.31 -5.89 -25.13
CA ILE A 107 10.87 -5.62 -23.74
C ILE A 107 9.36 -5.75 -23.73
N THR A 108 8.84 -6.68 -22.90
CA THR A 108 7.42 -6.93 -22.73
C THR A 108 7.02 -6.55 -21.31
N ILE A 109 5.95 -5.78 -21.17
CA ILE A 109 5.42 -5.35 -19.88
C ILE A 109 4.06 -5.98 -19.67
N SER A 110 3.91 -6.72 -18.57
CA SER A 110 2.67 -7.33 -18.12
C SER A 110 2.14 -6.70 -16.85
N ALA A 111 0.83 -6.75 -16.69
CA ALA A 111 0.16 -6.34 -15.48
C ALA A 111 0.05 -7.52 -14.51
N ASP A 112 0.43 -7.31 -13.24
CA ASP A 112 0.22 -8.26 -12.15
C ASP A 112 -0.41 -7.52 -10.96
N GLU A 113 -1.66 -7.87 -10.64
CA GLU A 113 -2.44 -7.27 -9.56
C GLU A 113 -1.90 -7.60 -8.17
N ARG A 114 -1.05 -8.61 -8.04
CA ARG A 114 -0.44 -9.00 -6.77
C ARG A 114 0.72 -8.10 -6.36
N LEU A 115 1.26 -7.33 -7.31
CA LEU A 115 2.35 -6.39 -7.06
C LEU A 115 1.80 -5.07 -6.50
N HIS A 116 2.50 -4.50 -5.55
CA HIS A 116 2.20 -3.14 -5.07
C HIS A 116 2.53 -2.10 -6.16
N LEU A 117 1.92 -0.90 -6.04
CA LEU A 117 2.05 0.15 -7.05
C LEU A 117 3.49 0.47 -7.45
N LEU A 118 4.43 0.46 -6.50
CA LEU A 118 5.84 0.76 -6.72
C LEU A 118 6.72 -0.49 -6.83
N GLN A 119 6.12 -1.66 -6.93
CA GLN A 119 6.84 -2.92 -7.06
C GLN A 119 6.88 -3.38 -8.51
N TYR A 120 8.01 -3.92 -8.92
CA TYR A 120 8.17 -4.56 -10.22
C TYR A 120 9.06 -5.79 -10.12
N THR A 121 8.85 -6.73 -11.02
CA THR A 121 9.65 -7.95 -11.14
C THR A 121 10.18 -8.05 -12.57
N VAL A 122 11.45 -8.40 -12.70
CA VAL A 122 12.09 -8.58 -14.01
C VAL A 122 12.45 -10.05 -14.19
N VAL A 123 11.94 -10.65 -15.24
CA VAL A 123 12.22 -12.04 -15.63
C VAL A 123 12.97 -12.02 -16.96
N LYS A 124 13.97 -12.89 -17.07
CA LYS A 124 14.85 -13.04 -18.24
C LYS A 124 14.35 -14.18 -19.12
#